data_373fce2df22a6ff75385fab37023beab
#
_entry.id   373fce2df22a6ff75385fab37023beab
#
_cell.length_a   1.000
_cell.length_b   1.000
_cell.length_c   1.000
_cell.angle_alpha   90.00
_cell.angle_beta   90.00
_cell.angle_gamma   90.00
#
_symmetry.space_group_name_H-M   'P 1'
#
loop_
_entity.id
_entity.type
_entity.pdbx_description
1 polymer ?
#
loop_
_entity_poly.entity_id
_entity_poly.type
_entity_poly.pdbx_seq_one_letter_code
_entity_poly.pdbx_strand_id
1 'polypeptide(L)'
;MDAKQGLYTSAYEHDACGVGMVVNIHGGKSHELVDNALRVLENMQHRGAETRDKTGDGAGIMVQIPHEFILLQGIPVPEKGRYGTGLVFLPRDEKLQNRILNIMIEEIEREGLELTHLRNVPVNEDVPGVAAREVMPAIRQMFVAPTPSLSTSSEGADAVSLETKLYKVRKRIERRIL
;
A
#
# COMPACT_ATOMS: atom_id res chain seq x y z
N MET A 1 26.19 -17.27 -27.26
CA MET A 1 25.65 -18.51 -26.67
C MET A 1 25.67 -18.30 -25.16
N ASP A 2 24.55 -17.91 -24.61
CA ASP A 2 24.45 -17.77 -23.14
C ASP A 2 24.42 -19.14 -22.51
N ALA A 3 25.48 -19.48 -21.80
CA ALA A 3 25.56 -20.76 -21.10
C ALA A 3 24.55 -20.71 -19.92
N LYS A 4 23.46 -21.45 -20.06
CA LYS A 4 22.54 -21.70 -18.94
C LYS A 4 23.31 -22.41 -17.83
N GLN A 5 23.58 -21.72 -16.75
CA GLN A 5 24.28 -22.27 -15.60
C GLN A 5 23.26 -22.61 -14.49
N GLY A 6 22.86 -23.88 -14.39
CA GLY A 6 21.93 -24.37 -13.42
C GLY A 6 20.51 -23.80 -13.60
N LEU A 7 19.89 -23.30 -12.50
CA LEU A 7 18.55 -22.71 -12.50
C LEU A 7 18.55 -21.22 -12.87
N TYR A 8 19.71 -20.63 -13.12
CA TYR A 8 19.84 -19.22 -13.51
C TYR A 8 19.38 -19.01 -14.95
N THR A 9 18.54 -18.01 -15.16
CA THR A 9 18.11 -17.52 -16.47
C THR A 9 18.16 -16.00 -16.47
N SER A 10 19.02 -15.41 -17.30
CA SER A 10 19.19 -13.95 -17.37
C SER A 10 17.90 -13.19 -17.73
N ALA A 11 16.95 -13.84 -18.37
CA ALA A 11 15.65 -13.25 -18.66
C ALA A 11 14.80 -12.94 -17.40
N TYR A 12 15.14 -13.55 -16.26
CA TYR A 12 14.50 -13.31 -14.98
C TYR A 12 15.36 -12.48 -14.04
N GLU A 13 16.53 -12.03 -14.49
CA GLU A 13 17.38 -11.13 -13.74
C GLU A 13 16.79 -9.73 -13.82
N HIS A 14 16.16 -9.31 -12.71
CA HIS A 14 15.69 -7.97 -12.46
C HIS A 14 16.57 -7.34 -11.40
N ASP A 15 16.44 -6.03 -11.25
CA ASP A 15 17.26 -5.25 -10.32
C ASP A 15 17.33 -5.84 -8.92
N ALA A 16 18.48 -5.71 -8.28
CA ALA A 16 18.76 -6.29 -6.97
C ALA A 16 17.94 -5.58 -5.88
N CYS A 17 16.86 -6.20 -5.43
CA CYS A 17 16.10 -5.73 -4.27
C CYS A 17 16.78 -6.15 -2.96
N GLY A 18 16.74 -5.26 -1.96
CA GLY A 18 17.04 -5.59 -0.57
C GLY A 18 15.73 -5.81 0.20
N VAL A 19 15.60 -6.93 0.88
CA VAL A 19 14.43 -7.24 1.72
C VAL A 19 14.89 -7.63 3.11
N GLY A 20 14.23 -7.09 4.13
CA GLY A 20 14.44 -7.44 5.51
C GLY A 20 13.12 -7.62 6.25
N MET A 21 13.15 -8.34 7.36
CA MET A 21 11.97 -8.59 8.18
C MET A 21 12.30 -8.43 9.65
N VAL A 22 11.42 -7.76 10.38
CA VAL A 22 11.47 -7.64 11.84
C VAL A 22 10.14 -8.15 12.39
N VAL A 23 10.21 -9.08 13.36
CA VAL A 23 9.01 -9.67 13.94
C VAL A 23 9.20 -9.91 15.45
N ASN A 24 8.16 -9.66 16.22
CA ASN A 24 8.08 -10.09 17.61
C ASN A 24 7.44 -11.48 17.67
N ILE A 25 8.20 -12.50 18.09
CA ILE A 25 7.74 -13.90 18.13
C ILE A 25 6.58 -14.13 19.10
N HIS A 26 6.39 -13.24 20.08
CA HIS A 26 5.27 -13.28 21.03
C HIS A 26 4.06 -12.46 20.57
N GLY A 27 4.09 -11.89 19.35
CA GLY A 27 3.00 -11.12 18.78
C GLY A 27 2.79 -9.74 19.42
N GLY A 28 3.70 -9.29 20.29
CA GLY A 28 3.64 -7.97 20.89
C GLY A 28 3.80 -6.86 19.85
N LYS A 29 2.96 -5.83 19.95
CA LYS A 29 3.02 -4.63 19.09
C LYS A 29 3.79 -3.55 19.81
N SER A 30 4.73 -2.88 19.11
CA SER A 30 5.44 -1.74 19.65
C SER A 30 5.90 -0.81 18.55
N HIS A 31 6.11 0.47 18.86
CA HIS A 31 6.74 1.43 17.94
C HIS A 31 8.19 1.02 17.64
N GLU A 32 8.87 0.39 18.58
CA GLU A 32 10.24 -0.12 18.39
C GLU A 32 10.37 -1.06 17.19
N LEU A 33 9.35 -1.88 16.91
CA LEU A 33 9.33 -2.72 15.70
C LEU A 33 9.33 -1.89 14.41
N VAL A 34 8.61 -0.76 14.41
CA VAL A 34 8.58 0.16 13.28
C VAL A 34 9.95 0.83 13.12
N ASP A 35 10.54 1.32 14.21
CA ASP A 35 11.89 1.92 14.21
C ASP A 35 12.95 0.93 13.74
N ASN A 36 12.87 -0.31 14.17
CA ASN A 36 13.78 -1.36 13.73
C ASN A 36 13.59 -1.68 12.24
N ALA A 37 12.36 -1.67 11.72
CA ALA A 37 12.11 -1.83 10.28
C ALA A 37 12.68 -0.67 9.46
N LEU A 38 12.54 0.57 9.92
CA LEU A 38 13.16 1.74 9.29
C LEU A 38 14.70 1.65 9.33
N ARG A 39 15.28 1.23 10.45
CA ARG A 39 16.72 1.00 10.56
C ARG A 39 17.24 -0.08 9.62
N VAL A 40 16.42 -1.11 9.33
CA VAL A 40 16.75 -2.10 8.30
C VAL A 40 16.87 -1.43 6.93
N LEU A 41 15.98 -0.50 6.57
CA LEU A 41 16.05 0.24 5.30
C LEU A 41 17.34 1.11 5.25
N GLU A 42 17.64 1.84 6.32
CA GLU A 42 18.88 2.63 6.42
C GLU A 42 20.14 1.76 6.23
N ASN A 43 20.19 0.60 6.87
CA ASN A 43 21.31 -0.34 6.75
C ASN A 43 21.42 -0.96 5.34
N MET A 44 20.34 -0.97 4.56
CA MET A 44 20.32 -1.45 3.19
C MET A 44 20.58 -0.34 2.14
N GLN A 45 20.89 0.89 2.53
CA GLN A 45 21.14 2.00 1.60
C GLN A 45 22.19 1.65 0.53
N HIS A 46 23.21 0.86 0.88
CA HIS A 46 24.23 0.37 -0.06
C HIS A 46 23.72 -0.58 -1.14
N ARG A 47 22.47 -1.03 -1.04
CA ARG A 47 21.79 -1.89 -2.03
C ARG A 47 20.99 -1.10 -3.05
N GLY A 48 20.76 0.18 -2.82
CA GLY A 48 20.05 1.08 -3.72
C GLY A 48 21.04 1.86 -4.62
N ALA A 49 20.54 2.33 -5.75
CA ALA A 49 21.24 3.28 -6.59
C ALA A 49 20.70 4.69 -6.36
N GLU A 50 21.60 5.67 -6.32
CA GLU A 50 21.27 7.08 -6.19
C GLU A 50 22.02 7.89 -7.23
N THR A 51 21.34 8.83 -7.88
CA THR A 51 21.93 9.76 -8.83
C THR A 51 22.47 11.02 -8.12
N ARG A 52 23.20 11.86 -8.86
CA ARG A 52 23.77 13.12 -8.31
C ARG A 52 22.72 14.07 -7.75
N ASP A 53 21.49 14.04 -8.27
CA ASP A 53 20.39 14.88 -7.83
C ASP A 53 19.55 14.25 -6.69
N LYS A 54 20.07 13.16 -6.06
CA LYS A 54 19.40 12.39 -5.01
C LYS A 54 18.12 11.69 -5.46
N THR A 55 17.95 11.49 -6.76
CA THR A 55 16.92 10.58 -7.27
C THR A 55 17.45 9.16 -7.18
N GLY A 56 16.73 8.27 -6.51
CA GLY A 56 17.17 6.90 -6.28
C GLY A 56 16.02 5.92 -6.31
N ASP A 57 16.34 4.69 -5.98
CA ASP A 57 15.36 3.62 -5.84
C ASP A 57 14.41 3.91 -4.68
N GLY A 58 13.17 3.46 -4.82
CA GLY A 58 12.18 3.56 -3.76
C GLY A 58 12.49 2.62 -2.59
N ALA A 59 12.09 3.03 -1.40
CA ALA A 59 12.16 2.20 -0.19
C ALA A 59 10.85 2.32 0.58
N GLY A 60 10.50 1.30 1.36
CA GLY A 60 9.30 1.32 2.17
C GLY A 60 9.23 0.18 3.16
N ILE A 61 8.37 0.33 4.14
CA ILE A 61 8.04 -0.72 5.10
C ILE A 61 6.59 -1.15 4.92
N MET A 62 6.33 -2.41 5.16
CA MET A 62 4.98 -2.96 5.25
C MET A 62 4.70 -3.36 6.69
N VAL A 63 3.62 -2.85 7.25
CA VAL A 63 3.19 -3.13 8.62
C VAL A 63 1.76 -3.65 8.64
N GLN A 64 1.39 -4.35 9.69
CA GLN A 64 -0.02 -4.65 9.94
C GLN A 64 -0.80 -3.35 10.13
N ILE A 65 -2.09 -3.36 9.78
CA ILE A 65 -2.96 -2.18 9.94
C ILE A 65 -2.88 -1.68 11.40
N PRO A 66 -2.34 -0.46 11.64
CA PRO A 66 -2.18 0.08 12.98
C PRO A 66 -3.49 0.74 13.44
N HIS A 67 -4.48 -0.08 13.78
CA HIS A 67 -5.86 0.35 14.06
C HIS A 67 -5.94 1.47 15.10
N GLU A 68 -5.25 1.31 16.21
CA GLU A 68 -5.25 2.31 17.31
C GLU A 68 -4.66 3.65 16.85
N PHE A 69 -3.60 3.62 16.03
CA PHE A 69 -3.01 4.82 15.45
C PHE A 69 -3.99 5.52 14.49
N ILE A 70 -4.71 4.75 13.66
CA ILE A 70 -5.71 5.29 12.73
C ILE A 70 -6.81 6.03 13.50
N LEU A 71 -7.32 5.44 14.59
CA LEU A 71 -8.30 6.09 15.47
C LEU A 71 -7.75 7.36 16.12
N LEU A 72 -6.49 7.35 16.58
CA LEU A 72 -5.84 8.56 17.15
C LEU A 72 -5.68 9.68 16.11
N GLN A 73 -5.62 9.36 14.82
CA GLN A 73 -5.62 10.35 13.73
C GLN A 73 -7.03 10.91 13.45
N GLY A 74 -8.05 10.51 14.22
CA GLY A 74 -9.44 10.95 14.02
C GLY A 74 -10.10 10.35 12.78
N ILE A 75 -9.58 9.26 12.23
CA ILE A 75 -10.14 8.61 11.04
C ILE A 75 -11.24 7.64 11.50
N PRO A 76 -12.49 7.84 11.04
CA PRO A 76 -13.60 6.96 11.41
C PRO A 76 -13.46 5.63 10.65
N VAL A 77 -13.08 4.57 11.33
CA VAL A 77 -13.00 3.22 10.78
C VAL A 77 -13.83 2.25 11.64
N PRO A 78 -14.41 1.20 11.05
CA PRO A 78 -15.06 0.13 11.80
C PRO A 78 -14.10 -0.59 12.73
N GLU A 79 -14.62 -1.56 13.48
CA GLU A 79 -13.82 -2.42 14.36
C GLU A 79 -12.65 -3.07 13.62
N LYS A 80 -11.59 -3.35 14.37
CA LYS A 80 -10.40 -4.01 13.86
C LYS A 80 -10.73 -5.31 13.14
N GLY A 81 -10.18 -5.48 11.93
CA GLY A 81 -10.42 -6.65 11.08
C GLY A 81 -11.69 -6.54 10.20
N ARG A 82 -12.48 -5.48 10.34
CA ARG A 82 -13.70 -5.28 9.56
C ARG A 82 -13.56 -4.21 8.46
N TYR A 83 -12.37 -3.80 8.14
CA TYR A 83 -12.07 -2.89 7.04
C TYR A 83 -10.72 -3.19 6.41
N GLY A 84 -10.54 -2.77 5.17
CA GLY A 84 -9.27 -2.73 4.48
C GLY A 84 -8.76 -1.30 4.31
N THR A 85 -7.45 -1.14 4.20
CA THR A 85 -6.85 0.15 3.84
C THR A 85 -5.72 -0.06 2.84
N GLY A 86 -5.52 0.94 1.98
CA GLY A 86 -4.46 0.90 0.99
C GLY A 86 -4.01 2.30 0.57
N LEU A 87 -2.76 2.40 0.14
CA LEU A 87 -2.24 3.61 -0.49
C LEU A 87 -2.54 3.57 -1.99
N VAL A 88 -2.94 4.72 -2.52
CA VAL A 88 -3.23 4.91 -3.94
C VAL A 88 -2.33 6.02 -4.47
N PHE A 89 -1.60 5.72 -5.52
CA PHE A 89 -0.69 6.63 -6.20
C PHE A 89 -1.40 7.17 -7.46
N LEU A 90 -1.79 8.43 -7.43
CA LEU A 90 -2.62 9.06 -8.45
C LEU A 90 -1.83 10.09 -9.25
N PRO A 91 -2.19 10.35 -10.51
CA PRO A 91 -1.65 11.49 -11.26
C PRO A 91 -1.88 12.81 -10.52
N ARG A 92 -1.06 13.82 -10.76
CA ARG A 92 -1.26 15.15 -10.17
C ARG A 92 -2.43 15.94 -10.80
N ASP A 93 -2.86 15.58 -11.99
CA ASP A 93 -4.01 16.20 -12.66
C ASP A 93 -5.32 15.85 -11.91
N GLU A 94 -5.98 16.87 -11.37
CA GLU A 94 -7.18 16.69 -10.55
C GLU A 94 -8.36 16.05 -11.30
N LYS A 95 -8.51 16.36 -12.60
CA LYS A 95 -9.60 15.79 -13.39
C LYS A 95 -9.40 14.29 -13.58
N LEU A 96 -8.15 13.90 -13.85
CA LEU A 96 -7.79 12.50 -13.99
C LEU A 96 -7.88 11.76 -12.64
N GLN A 97 -7.44 12.39 -11.53
CA GLN A 97 -7.65 11.83 -10.18
C GLN A 97 -9.12 11.52 -9.91
N ASN A 98 -9.98 12.51 -10.13
CA ASN A 98 -11.42 12.36 -9.86
C ASN A 98 -12.04 11.25 -10.73
N ARG A 99 -11.63 11.15 -12.00
CA ARG A 99 -12.09 10.06 -12.86
C ARG A 99 -11.66 8.69 -12.34
N ILE A 100 -10.40 8.54 -11.94
CA ILE A 100 -9.86 7.30 -11.38
C ILE A 100 -10.57 6.94 -10.06
N LEU A 101 -10.74 7.92 -9.16
CA LEU A 101 -11.43 7.71 -7.89
C LEU A 101 -12.88 7.28 -8.09
N ASN A 102 -13.60 7.84 -9.05
CA ASN A 102 -14.96 7.42 -9.38
C ASN A 102 -14.99 5.96 -9.85
N ILE A 103 -14.07 5.54 -10.71
CA ILE A 103 -13.94 4.15 -11.13
C ILE A 103 -13.71 3.23 -9.91
N MET A 104 -12.84 3.66 -8.99
CA MET A 104 -12.53 2.89 -7.79
C MET A 104 -13.77 2.75 -6.89
N ILE A 105 -14.51 3.84 -6.68
CA ILE A 105 -15.75 3.84 -5.88
C ILE A 105 -16.79 2.91 -6.50
N GLU A 106 -17.01 2.99 -7.80
CA GLU A 106 -17.96 2.11 -8.51
C GLU A 106 -17.63 0.61 -8.33
N GLU A 107 -16.33 0.24 -8.39
CA GLU A 107 -15.95 -1.16 -8.21
C GLU A 107 -16.02 -1.61 -6.73
N ILE A 108 -15.78 -0.70 -5.79
CA ILE A 108 -15.98 -0.95 -4.36
C ILE A 108 -17.45 -1.23 -4.07
N GLU A 109 -18.35 -0.36 -4.53
CA GLU A 109 -19.79 -0.48 -4.32
C GLU A 109 -20.38 -1.73 -4.98
N ARG A 110 -19.88 -2.10 -6.16
CA ARG A 110 -20.30 -3.32 -6.87
C ARG A 110 -20.08 -4.61 -6.07
N GLU A 111 -19.09 -4.66 -5.19
CA GLU A 111 -18.83 -5.81 -4.30
C GLU A 111 -19.55 -5.70 -2.95
N GLY A 112 -20.43 -4.71 -2.77
CA GLY A 112 -21.15 -4.46 -1.51
C GLY A 112 -20.23 -3.93 -0.41
N LEU A 113 -19.24 -3.16 -0.80
CA LEU A 113 -18.34 -2.43 0.08
C LEU A 113 -18.61 -0.92 -0.09
N GLU A 114 -18.09 -0.13 0.83
CA GLU A 114 -18.12 1.33 0.76
C GLU A 114 -16.75 1.94 1.05
N LEU A 115 -16.45 3.07 0.42
CA LEU A 115 -15.30 3.90 0.75
C LEU A 115 -15.67 4.75 1.98
N THR A 116 -15.25 4.31 3.17
CA THR A 116 -15.60 4.99 4.43
C THR A 116 -14.80 6.26 4.66
N HIS A 117 -13.56 6.30 4.18
CA HIS A 117 -12.71 7.48 4.31
C HIS A 117 -11.61 7.51 3.24
N LEU A 118 -11.26 8.73 2.82
CA LEU A 118 -10.16 9.00 1.90
C LEU A 118 -9.38 10.21 2.41
N ARG A 119 -8.08 10.05 2.64
CA ARG A 119 -7.22 11.15 3.07
C ARG A 119 -6.01 11.36 2.18
N ASN A 120 -5.47 12.56 2.20
CA ASN A 120 -4.13 12.81 1.68
C ASN A 120 -3.09 12.20 2.62
N VAL A 121 -2.09 11.56 2.06
CA VAL A 121 -0.93 11.10 2.83
C VAL A 121 0.03 12.28 2.99
N PRO A 122 0.47 12.62 4.21
CA PRO A 122 1.50 13.63 4.40
C PRO A 122 2.80 13.19 3.72
N VAL A 123 3.33 14.05 2.86
CA VAL A 123 4.60 13.82 2.16
C VAL A 123 5.51 15.03 2.32
N ASN A 124 6.82 14.80 2.38
CA ASN A 124 7.80 15.86 2.35
C ASN A 124 8.36 15.97 0.93
N GLU A 125 7.87 16.94 0.16
CA GLU A 125 8.24 17.16 -1.25
C GLU A 125 9.66 17.71 -1.42
N ASP A 126 10.32 18.15 -0.35
CA ASP A 126 11.66 18.73 -0.42
C ASP A 126 12.78 17.68 -0.37
N VAL A 127 12.45 16.45 0.05
CA VAL A 127 13.44 15.36 0.19
C VAL A 127 13.83 14.73 -1.14
N PRO A 128 12.90 14.39 -2.05
CA PRO A 128 13.24 13.75 -3.32
C PRO A 128 14.06 14.65 -4.24
N GLY A 129 14.92 14.06 -5.06
CA GLY A 129 15.64 14.75 -6.13
C GLY A 129 14.71 15.39 -7.16
N VAL A 130 15.26 16.29 -7.99
CA VAL A 130 14.47 17.07 -8.95
C VAL A 130 13.69 16.17 -9.90
N ALA A 131 14.34 15.18 -10.49
CA ALA A 131 13.70 14.25 -11.43
C ALA A 131 12.58 13.42 -10.77
N ALA A 132 12.77 13.00 -9.51
CA ALA A 132 11.74 12.28 -8.77
C ALA A 132 10.52 13.17 -8.45
N ARG A 133 10.75 14.46 -8.14
CA ARG A 133 9.65 15.42 -7.89
C ARG A 133 8.79 15.69 -9.13
N GLU A 134 9.40 15.71 -10.32
CA GLU A 134 8.66 15.93 -11.58
C GLU A 134 7.62 14.84 -11.85
N VAL A 135 7.94 13.60 -11.45
CA VAL A 135 7.06 12.43 -11.67
C VAL A 135 6.34 11.95 -10.41
N MET A 136 6.52 12.64 -9.29
CA MET A 136 5.93 12.27 -8.01
C MET A 136 4.39 12.23 -8.09
N PRO A 137 3.75 11.13 -7.67
CA PRO A 137 2.30 11.01 -7.66
C PRO A 137 1.67 11.78 -6.49
N ALA A 138 0.38 12.06 -6.60
CA ALA A 138 -0.45 12.39 -5.44
C ALA A 138 -0.75 11.09 -4.67
N ILE A 139 -0.41 11.05 -3.38
CA ILE A 139 -0.60 9.85 -2.56
C ILE A 139 -1.83 10.02 -1.69
N ARG A 140 -2.79 9.10 -1.84
CA ARG A 140 -4.01 9.04 -1.04
C ARG A 140 -4.05 7.73 -0.26
N GLN A 141 -4.64 7.76 0.93
CA GLN A 141 -4.96 6.55 1.68
C GLN A 141 -6.47 6.39 1.74
N MET A 142 -6.93 5.22 1.30
CA MET A 142 -8.34 4.86 1.31
C MET A 142 -8.65 3.82 2.38
N PHE A 143 -9.87 3.87 2.89
CA PHE A 143 -10.41 2.93 3.86
C PHE A 143 -11.72 2.39 3.33
N VAL A 144 -11.84 1.08 3.26
CA VAL A 144 -12.96 0.37 2.64
C VAL A 144 -13.54 -0.64 3.62
N ALA A 145 -14.84 -0.64 3.78
CA ALA A 145 -15.54 -1.56 4.67
C ALA A 145 -16.79 -2.14 4.02
N PRO A 146 -17.36 -3.24 4.55
CA PRO A 146 -18.69 -3.70 4.15
C PRO A 146 -19.76 -2.66 4.44
N THR A 147 -20.72 -2.51 3.53
CA THR A 147 -21.90 -1.68 3.79
C THR A 147 -22.70 -2.22 4.98
N PRO A 148 -23.23 -1.37 5.87
CA PRO A 148 -23.92 -1.83 7.10
C PRO A 148 -25.09 -2.79 6.87
N SER A 149 -25.73 -2.76 5.72
CA SER A 149 -26.84 -3.63 5.35
C SER A 149 -26.46 -5.10 5.13
N LEU A 150 -25.15 -5.43 5.06
CA LEU A 150 -24.65 -6.78 4.78
C LEU A 150 -23.96 -7.44 5.99
N SER A 151 -23.96 -6.83 7.15
CA SER A 151 -23.16 -7.23 8.32
C SER A 151 -23.82 -8.26 9.27
N THR A 152 -24.63 -9.19 8.78
CA THR A 152 -25.40 -10.13 9.65
C THR A 152 -24.85 -11.55 9.74
N SER A 153 -23.61 -11.83 9.33
CA SER A 153 -23.05 -13.19 9.31
C SER A 153 -21.84 -13.39 10.26
N SER A 154 -21.56 -14.63 10.63
CA SER A 154 -20.63 -15.09 11.66
C SER A 154 -19.16 -14.63 11.47
N GLU A 155 -18.49 -14.24 12.56
CA GLU A 155 -17.19 -13.53 12.61
C GLU A 155 -16.04 -14.15 11.79
N GLY A 156 -15.95 -15.45 11.66
CA GLY A 156 -14.85 -16.10 10.93
C GLY A 156 -15.04 -16.17 9.41
N ALA A 157 -16.27 -16.40 8.96
CA ALA A 157 -16.60 -16.45 7.53
C ALA A 157 -16.58 -15.08 6.88
N ASP A 158 -16.84 -14.02 7.64
CA ASP A 158 -16.88 -12.63 7.17
C ASP A 158 -15.48 -12.08 6.87
N ALA A 159 -14.45 -12.43 7.65
CA ALA A 159 -13.08 -11.95 7.42
C ALA A 159 -12.53 -12.49 6.09
N VAL A 160 -12.67 -13.79 5.83
CA VAL A 160 -12.27 -14.40 4.54
C VAL A 160 -13.07 -13.82 3.37
N SER A 161 -14.36 -13.52 3.59
CA SER A 161 -15.21 -12.88 2.59
C SER A 161 -14.74 -11.46 2.28
N LEU A 162 -14.36 -10.65 3.27
CA LEU A 162 -13.85 -9.29 3.09
C LEU A 162 -12.55 -9.28 2.30
N GLU A 163 -11.57 -10.10 2.66
CA GLU A 163 -10.31 -10.23 1.93
C GLU A 163 -10.54 -10.59 0.46
N THR A 164 -11.43 -11.55 0.20
CA THR A 164 -11.78 -11.96 -1.17
C THR A 164 -12.42 -10.80 -1.96
N LYS A 165 -13.32 -10.04 -1.34
CA LYS A 165 -13.94 -8.87 -1.97
C LYS A 165 -12.92 -7.79 -2.28
N LEU A 166 -12.05 -7.44 -1.32
CA LEU A 166 -10.99 -6.46 -1.52
C LEU A 166 -10.05 -6.86 -2.66
N TYR A 167 -9.68 -8.14 -2.74
CA TYR A 167 -8.88 -8.66 -3.84
C TYR A 167 -9.59 -8.52 -5.20
N LYS A 168 -10.88 -8.87 -5.28
CA LYS A 168 -11.66 -8.72 -6.52
C LYS A 168 -11.78 -7.26 -6.95
N VAL A 169 -12.08 -6.37 -6.00
CA VAL A 169 -12.15 -4.92 -6.23
C VAL A 169 -10.83 -4.43 -6.83
N ARG A 170 -9.71 -4.73 -6.18
CA ARG A 170 -8.38 -4.36 -6.68
C ARG A 170 -8.17 -4.84 -8.11
N LYS A 171 -8.44 -6.11 -8.41
CA LYS A 171 -8.24 -6.68 -9.75
C LYS A 171 -9.14 -6.07 -10.82
N ARG A 172 -10.36 -5.67 -10.46
CA ARG A 172 -11.26 -4.98 -11.39
C ARG A 172 -10.81 -3.55 -11.66
N ILE A 173 -10.39 -2.84 -10.62
CA ILE A 173 -9.84 -1.49 -10.74
C ILE A 173 -8.63 -1.51 -11.67
N GLU A 174 -7.66 -2.41 -11.43
CA GLU A 174 -6.49 -2.58 -12.29
C GLU A 174 -6.88 -2.74 -13.77
N ARG A 175 -7.88 -3.58 -14.07
CA ARG A 175 -8.34 -3.84 -15.45
C ARG A 175 -9.09 -2.67 -16.11
N ARG A 176 -9.68 -1.79 -15.32
CA ARG A 176 -10.44 -0.64 -15.85
C ARG A 176 -9.59 0.60 -16.06
N ILE A 177 -8.49 0.73 -15.35
CA ILE A 177 -7.61 1.89 -15.40
C ILE A 177 -6.45 1.66 -16.37
N LEU A 178 -5.95 0.44 -16.49
CA LEU A 178 -4.91 0.02 -17.43
C LEU A 178 -5.50 -0.34 -18.81
#